data_0a7baa911388f7bf8e2d89dd13d1d516
#
_entry.id   0a7baa911388f7bf8e2d89dd13d1d516
#
_cell.length_a   1.000
_cell.length_b   1.000
_cell.length_c   1.000
_cell.angle_alpha   90.00
_cell.angle_beta   90.00
_cell.angle_gamma   90.00
#
_symmetry.space_group_name_H-M   'P 1'
#
loop_
_entity.id
_entity.type
_entity.pdbx_description
1 polymer ?
#
loop_
_entity_poly.entity_id
_entity_poly.type
_entity_poly.pdbx_seq_one_letter_code
_entity_poly.pdbx_strand_id
1 'polypeptide(L)'
;ILEVDGEEVFRSTVDRFAYEENRYINSWTHGQYMKSFIEPGNRLRMLQASNGNRGLVEINEERPYRFVYTLSDALGNTSKVRFTVQGQKTIIAPVECREKYALKWDKVNYLQEPGLELVIPKGMLYDDVLLNYSVRADSGDIAFTYQLNDTRIPMHNACDLRIGLRRRPIEDVTKYY
;
A
#
# COMPACT_ATOMS: atom_id res chain seq x y z
N ILE A 1 6.00 -10.88 -17.11
CA ILE A 1 7.15 -10.01 -17.40
C ILE A 1 6.63 -8.69 -17.94
N LEU A 2 7.23 -7.58 -17.52
CA LEU A 2 7.05 -6.26 -18.11
C LEU A 2 8.37 -5.81 -18.70
N GLU A 3 8.35 -5.42 -19.97
CA GLU A 3 9.46 -4.80 -20.69
C GLU A 3 9.09 -3.37 -21.09
N VAL A 4 10.05 -2.45 -21.04
CA VAL A 4 9.92 -1.09 -21.55
C VAL A 4 11.07 -0.81 -22.51
N ASP A 5 10.75 -0.42 -23.73
CA ASP A 5 11.72 -0.20 -24.83
C ASP A 5 12.66 -1.41 -25.09
N GLY A 6 12.18 -2.61 -24.77
CA GLY A 6 12.94 -3.86 -24.95
C GLY A 6 13.74 -4.30 -23.71
N GLU A 7 13.78 -3.48 -22.66
CA GLU A 7 14.46 -3.82 -21.40
C GLU A 7 13.46 -4.35 -20.38
N GLU A 8 13.78 -5.48 -19.73
CA GLU A 8 12.96 -6.03 -18.66
C GLU A 8 13.05 -5.11 -17.42
N VAL A 9 11.89 -4.68 -16.91
CA VAL A 9 11.82 -3.82 -15.71
C VAL A 9 11.20 -4.52 -14.52
N PHE A 10 10.32 -5.49 -14.76
CA PHE A 10 9.63 -6.22 -13.71
C PHE A 10 9.25 -7.63 -14.16
N ARG A 11 9.33 -8.57 -13.21
CA ARG A 11 8.91 -9.97 -13.39
C ARG A 11 8.19 -10.47 -12.15
N SER A 12 7.14 -11.23 -12.34
CA SER A 12 6.56 -12.07 -11.30
C SER A 12 6.52 -13.51 -11.78
N THR A 13 6.97 -14.45 -10.93
CA THR A 13 6.93 -15.88 -11.21
C THR A 13 6.11 -16.55 -10.11
N VAL A 14 4.81 -16.79 -10.41
CA VAL A 14 3.86 -17.34 -9.45
C VAL A 14 3.94 -18.88 -9.55
N ASP A 15 4.87 -19.47 -8.84
CA ASP A 15 5.02 -20.93 -8.73
C ASP A 15 4.69 -21.44 -7.33
N ARG A 16 5.32 -20.86 -6.34
CA ARG A 16 5.12 -21.19 -4.93
C ARG A 16 5.57 -20.03 -4.03
N PHE A 17 4.96 -19.91 -2.88
CA PHE A 17 5.38 -18.98 -1.83
C PHE A 17 5.25 -19.67 -0.45
N ALA A 18 6.05 -19.22 0.50
CA ALA A 18 6.00 -19.71 1.88
C ALA A 18 4.77 -19.14 2.61
N TYR A 19 4.31 -19.83 3.64
CA TYR A 19 3.17 -19.37 4.44
C TYR A 19 3.41 -17.96 5.04
N GLU A 20 4.63 -17.68 5.45
CA GLU A 20 5.04 -16.39 6.00
C GLU A 20 4.99 -15.26 4.97
N GLU A 21 5.05 -15.58 3.69
CA GLU A 21 4.97 -14.61 2.59
C GLU A 21 3.53 -14.23 2.21
N ASN A 22 2.54 -14.99 2.68
CA ASN A 22 1.15 -14.82 2.26
C ASN A 22 0.63 -13.38 2.46
N ARG A 23 1.01 -12.72 3.55
CA ARG A 23 0.56 -11.36 3.84
C ARG A 23 1.12 -10.31 2.88
N TYR A 24 2.27 -10.56 2.25
CA TYR A 24 2.85 -9.66 1.25
C TYR A 24 2.05 -9.64 -0.05
N ILE A 25 1.24 -10.67 -0.33
CA ILE A 25 0.34 -10.72 -1.48
C ILE A 25 -0.68 -9.58 -1.39
N ASN A 26 -1.17 -9.23 -0.19
CA ASN A 26 -2.13 -8.16 0.02
C ASN A 26 -1.59 -6.79 -0.44
N SER A 27 -0.28 -6.57 -0.35
CA SER A 27 0.36 -5.36 -0.85
C SER A 27 0.53 -5.40 -2.38
N TRP A 28 0.85 -6.58 -2.93
CA TRP A 28 1.03 -6.74 -4.37
C TRP A 28 -0.28 -6.66 -5.16
N THR A 29 -1.39 -7.14 -4.57
CA THR A 29 -2.70 -7.17 -5.21
C THR A 29 -3.57 -5.98 -4.78
N HIS A 30 -4.40 -5.49 -5.69
CA HIS A 30 -5.40 -4.46 -5.41
C HIS A 30 -6.71 -4.83 -6.11
N GLY A 31 -7.66 -5.41 -5.37
CA GLY A 31 -8.86 -6.00 -5.95
C GLY A 31 -8.49 -7.13 -6.91
N GLN A 32 -8.83 -6.96 -8.18
CA GLN A 32 -8.48 -7.92 -9.25
C GLN A 32 -7.21 -7.55 -10.03
N TYR A 33 -6.49 -6.52 -9.61
CA TYR A 33 -5.27 -6.06 -10.27
C TYR A 33 -4.03 -6.48 -9.49
N MET A 34 -2.93 -6.71 -10.20
CA MET A 34 -1.60 -6.96 -9.63
C MET A 34 -0.68 -5.81 -10.03
N LYS A 35 0.12 -5.34 -9.08
CA LYS A 35 1.10 -4.27 -9.32
C LYS A 35 2.28 -4.80 -10.14
N SER A 36 2.77 -4.02 -11.08
CA SER A 36 4.00 -4.31 -11.84
C SER A 36 5.21 -3.60 -11.24
N PHE A 37 5.21 -3.42 -9.92
CA PHE A 37 6.31 -2.86 -9.15
C PHE A 37 6.28 -3.43 -7.72
N ILE A 38 7.38 -3.24 -7.00
CA ILE A 38 7.56 -3.75 -5.64
C ILE A 38 7.52 -2.57 -4.66
N GLU A 39 6.56 -2.55 -3.74
CA GLU A 39 6.56 -1.57 -2.65
C GLU A 39 7.78 -1.79 -1.73
N PRO A 40 8.35 -0.73 -1.12
CA PRO A 40 9.60 -0.82 -0.34
C PRO A 40 9.57 -1.86 0.78
N GLY A 41 8.41 -2.04 1.41
CA GLY A 41 8.18 -3.00 2.49
C GLY A 41 7.80 -4.40 2.03
N ASN A 42 7.54 -4.62 0.74
CA ASN A 42 7.16 -5.94 0.23
C ASN A 42 8.38 -6.86 0.11
N ARG A 43 8.28 -8.08 0.64
CA ARG A 43 9.34 -9.10 0.66
C ARG A 43 8.98 -10.36 -0.12
N LEU A 44 7.98 -10.28 -0.98
CA LEU A 44 7.51 -11.42 -1.77
C LEU A 44 8.56 -11.82 -2.79
N ARG A 45 9.17 -13.00 -2.62
CA ARG A 45 10.32 -13.48 -3.43
C ARG A 45 9.99 -13.74 -4.89
N MET A 46 8.70 -13.97 -5.20
CA MET A 46 8.24 -14.17 -6.56
C MET A 46 8.27 -12.89 -7.41
N LEU A 47 8.48 -11.71 -6.80
CA LEU A 47 8.57 -10.43 -7.48
C LEU A 47 10.01 -10.03 -7.68
N GLN A 48 10.38 -9.65 -8.88
CA GLN A 48 11.73 -9.23 -9.25
C GLN A 48 11.66 -7.94 -10.07
N ALA A 49 12.52 -7.00 -9.79
CA ALA A 49 12.67 -5.76 -10.53
C ALA A 49 14.13 -5.63 -10.99
N SER A 50 14.31 -5.43 -12.29
CA SER A 50 15.62 -5.41 -12.93
C SER A 50 16.16 -4.00 -13.12
N ASN A 51 15.27 -2.99 -13.07
CA ASN A 51 15.61 -1.59 -13.39
C ASN A 51 16.20 -0.79 -12.22
N GLY A 52 16.51 -1.41 -11.08
CA GLY A 52 17.02 -0.70 -9.89
C GLY A 52 16.01 0.22 -9.20
N ASN A 53 14.81 0.43 -9.77
CA ASN A 53 13.74 1.29 -9.26
C ASN A 53 12.47 0.49 -8.92
N ARG A 54 12.63 -0.72 -8.42
CA ARG A 54 11.53 -1.61 -7.97
C ARG A 54 10.43 -1.86 -9.02
N GLY A 55 10.75 -1.78 -10.32
CA GLY A 55 9.78 -1.91 -11.41
C GLY A 55 9.05 -0.61 -11.77
N LEU A 56 9.29 0.49 -11.06
CA LEU A 56 8.76 1.80 -11.41
C LEU A 56 9.47 2.34 -12.66
N VAL A 57 8.70 2.86 -13.59
CA VAL A 57 9.20 3.43 -14.84
C VAL A 57 9.05 4.94 -14.80
N GLU A 58 10.17 5.64 -14.95
CA GLU A 58 10.19 7.10 -15.02
C GLU A 58 9.96 7.57 -16.46
N ILE A 59 8.90 8.32 -16.67
CA ILE A 59 8.56 8.95 -17.96
C ILE A 59 9.01 10.42 -17.87
N ASN A 60 10.28 10.70 -18.20
CA ASN A 60 10.90 12.01 -18.03
C ASN A 60 11.31 12.69 -19.33
N GLU A 61 11.10 12.05 -20.47
CA GLU A 61 11.40 12.57 -21.81
C GLU A 61 10.15 12.68 -22.67
N GLU A 62 10.12 13.65 -23.59
CA GLU A 62 9.03 13.82 -24.56
C GLU A 62 9.22 12.88 -25.76
N ARG A 63 9.07 11.57 -25.50
CA ARG A 63 9.16 10.51 -26.50
C ARG A 63 8.16 9.40 -26.25
N PRO A 64 7.89 8.56 -27.24
CA PRO A 64 7.13 7.34 -27.00
C PRO A 64 7.95 6.31 -26.21
N TYR A 65 7.32 5.68 -25.21
CA TYR A 65 7.81 4.54 -24.43
C TYR A 65 6.99 3.31 -24.80
N ARG A 66 7.61 2.24 -25.23
CA ARG A 66 6.95 1.01 -25.66
C ARG A 66 6.90 0.00 -24.53
N PHE A 67 5.70 -0.32 -24.09
CA PHE A 67 5.44 -1.30 -23.05
C PHE A 67 5.01 -2.62 -23.64
N VAL A 68 5.56 -3.72 -23.12
CA VAL A 68 5.18 -5.08 -23.49
C VAL A 68 4.98 -5.89 -22.21
N TYR A 69 3.75 -6.33 -21.96
CA TYR A 69 3.47 -7.37 -20.99
C TYR A 69 3.52 -8.72 -21.68
N THR A 70 4.31 -9.65 -21.16
CA THR A 70 4.31 -11.07 -21.54
C THR A 70 3.77 -11.88 -20.37
N LEU A 71 2.65 -12.55 -20.59
CA LEU A 71 2.06 -13.49 -19.64
C LEU A 71 2.32 -14.91 -20.15
N SER A 72 2.73 -15.79 -19.23
CA SER A 72 2.96 -17.21 -19.54
C SER A 72 2.26 -18.06 -18.48
N ASP A 73 1.64 -19.14 -18.91
CA ASP A 73 1.09 -20.16 -18.00
C ASP A 73 2.09 -21.27 -17.69
N ALA A 74 1.72 -22.20 -16.82
CA ALA A 74 2.54 -23.34 -16.44
C ALA A 74 2.75 -24.36 -17.58
N LEU A 75 1.96 -24.29 -18.65
CA LEU A 75 2.05 -25.17 -19.82
C LEU A 75 2.92 -24.57 -20.93
N GLY A 76 3.42 -23.34 -20.72
CA GLY A 76 4.28 -22.63 -21.68
C GLY A 76 3.50 -21.82 -22.72
N ASN A 77 2.17 -21.72 -22.62
CA ASN A 77 1.42 -20.81 -23.46
C ASN A 77 1.77 -19.35 -23.09
N THR A 78 1.86 -18.49 -24.10
CA THR A 78 2.22 -17.08 -23.90
C THR A 78 1.21 -16.16 -24.57
N SER A 79 0.92 -15.06 -23.89
CA SER A 79 0.14 -13.94 -24.43
C SER A 79 0.91 -12.64 -24.23
N LYS A 80 0.81 -11.72 -25.19
CA LYS A 80 1.49 -10.44 -25.13
C LYS A 80 0.51 -9.29 -25.32
N VAL A 81 0.59 -8.32 -24.40
CA VAL A 81 -0.12 -7.03 -24.54
C VAL A 81 0.94 -5.94 -24.79
N ARG A 82 0.73 -5.15 -25.84
CA ARG A 82 1.64 -4.08 -26.23
C ARG A 82 0.88 -2.76 -26.27
N PHE A 83 1.48 -1.73 -25.72
CA PHE A 83 0.96 -0.36 -25.81
C PHE A 83 2.12 0.65 -25.75
N THR A 84 1.82 1.87 -26.12
CA THR A 84 2.78 2.96 -26.10
C THR A 84 2.26 4.08 -25.20
N VAL A 85 3.13 4.59 -24.33
CA VAL A 85 2.87 5.76 -23.51
C VAL A 85 3.68 6.92 -24.09
N GLN A 86 3.01 8.00 -24.44
CA GLN A 86 3.68 9.22 -24.91
C GLN A 86 4.08 10.07 -23.71
N GLY A 87 5.38 10.24 -23.49
CA GLY A 87 5.91 11.17 -22.51
C GLY A 87 5.59 12.62 -22.89
N GLN A 88 5.18 13.39 -21.90
CA GLN A 88 4.92 14.83 -22.06
C GLN A 88 5.61 15.59 -20.94
N LYS A 89 6.23 16.70 -21.28
CA LYS A 89 6.81 17.61 -20.30
C LYS A 89 5.68 18.35 -19.58
N THR A 90 5.43 17.98 -18.33
CA THR A 90 4.39 18.60 -17.52
C THR A 90 4.99 19.08 -16.20
N ILE A 91 4.64 20.28 -15.79
CA ILE A 91 4.96 20.77 -14.44
C ILE A 91 3.96 20.11 -13.49
N ILE A 92 4.43 19.10 -12.77
CA ILE A 92 3.63 18.48 -11.71
C ILE A 92 3.70 19.41 -10.50
N ALA A 93 2.56 20.01 -10.15
CA ALA A 93 2.49 20.80 -8.92
C ALA A 93 2.82 19.89 -7.71
N PRO A 94 3.60 20.38 -6.73
CA PRO A 94 3.83 19.64 -5.51
C PRO A 94 2.49 19.28 -4.86
N VAL A 95 2.35 18.03 -4.45
CA VAL A 95 1.19 17.61 -3.66
C VAL A 95 1.30 18.32 -2.31
N GLU A 96 0.40 19.27 -2.05
CA GLU A 96 0.29 19.85 -0.72
C GLU A 96 -0.13 18.74 0.26
N CYS A 97 0.76 18.41 1.16
CA CYS A 97 0.46 17.45 2.23
C CYS A 97 -0.44 18.18 3.25
N ARG A 98 -1.74 17.95 3.18
CA ARG A 98 -2.73 18.50 4.13
C ARG A 98 -2.95 17.59 5.32
N GLU A 99 -2.47 16.36 5.23
CA GLU A 99 -2.61 15.35 6.25
C GLU A 99 -1.67 15.65 7.42
N LYS A 100 -2.19 15.54 8.62
CA LYS A 100 -1.45 15.81 9.86
C LYS A 100 -0.32 14.80 10.09
N TYR A 101 -0.47 13.59 9.60
CA TYR A 101 0.45 12.50 9.83
C TYR A 101 0.98 11.91 8.53
N ALA A 102 2.30 11.94 8.37
CA ALA A 102 3.02 11.19 7.34
C ALA A 102 3.67 9.97 7.99
N LEU A 103 3.10 8.80 7.75
CA LEU A 103 3.57 7.53 8.30
C LEU A 103 4.68 6.97 7.41
N LYS A 104 5.70 6.40 8.03
CA LYS A 104 6.86 5.81 7.35
C LYS A 104 6.84 4.29 7.47
N TRP A 105 7.02 3.57 6.36
CA TRP A 105 7.01 2.11 6.33
C TRP A 105 8.19 1.50 7.12
N ASP A 106 9.33 2.18 7.16
CA ASP A 106 10.58 1.72 7.76
C ASP A 106 10.81 2.21 9.19
N LYS A 107 9.83 2.88 9.80
CA LYS A 107 9.90 3.42 11.16
C LYS A 107 8.72 2.99 12.00
N VAL A 108 8.86 3.13 13.30
CA VAL A 108 7.71 3.08 14.22
C VAL A 108 6.94 4.39 14.08
N ASN A 109 5.64 4.31 13.91
CA ASN A 109 4.77 5.46 13.79
C ASN A 109 3.87 5.58 15.01
N TYR A 110 3.74 6.79 15.51
CA TYR A 110 2.87 7.13 16.64
C TYR A 110 1.84 8.16 16.19
N LEU A 111 0.58 7.86 16.45
CA LEU A 111 -0.50 8.81 16.29
C LEU A 111 -1.14 8.98 17.65
N GLN A 112 -1.19 10.22 18.14
CA GLN A 112 -1.76 10.56 19.42
C GLN A 112 -2.75 11.72 19.25
N GLU A 113 -4.00 11.43 19.51
CA GLU A 113 -5.11 12.37 19.46
C GLU A 113 -5.93 12.25 20.75
N PRO A 114 -6.74 13.25 21.11
CA PRO A 114 -7.62 13.15 22.25
C PRO A 114 -8.51 11.90 22.19
N GLY A 115 -8.28 10.95 23.09
CA GLY A 115 -9.00 9.68 23.13
C GLY A 115 -8.59 8.63 22.10
N LEU A 116 -7.48 8.83 21.38
CA LEU A 116 -6.95 7.83 20.43
C LEU A 116 -5.43 7.78 20.53
N GLU A 117 -4.90 6.59 20.75
CA GLU A 117 -3.49 6.27 20.58
C GLU A 117 -3.35 5.12 19.58
N LEU A 118 -2.54 5.31 18.55
CA LEU A 118 -2.23 4.29 17.56
C LEU A 118 -0.71 4.17 17.44
N VAL A 119 -0.19 2.97 17.64
CA VAL A 119 1.22 2.63 17.43
C VAL A 119 1.31 1.61 16.31
N ILE A 120 1.97 2.01 15.21
CA ILE A 120 2.23 1.15 14.07
C ILE A 120 3.71 0.78 14.09
N PRO A 121 4.08 -0.46 14.43
CA PRO A 121 5.46 -0.90 14.45
C PRO A 121 6.12 -0.80 13.06
N LYS A 122 7.45 -0.71 13.06
CA LYS A 122 8.25 -0.77 11.83
C LYS A 122 7.91 -2.02 11.00
N GLY A 123 7.74 -1.85 9.70
CA GLY A 123 7.46 -2.93 8.76
C GLY A 123 6.00 -3.39 8.72
N MET A 124 5.10 -2.69 9.40
CA MET A 124 3.66 -2.97 9.30
C MET A 124 3.04 -2.33 8.06
N LEU A 125 3.63 -1.27 7.54
CA LEU A 125 3.25 -0.64 6.26
C LEU A 125 4.19 -1.13 5.16
N TYR A 126 3.71 -1.14 3.93
CA TYR A 126 4.50 -1.55 2.75
C TYR A 126 5.10 -0.36 2.01
N ASP A 127 4.51 0.83 2.18
CA ASP A 127 5.01 2.10 1.67
C ASP A 127 4.68 3.23 2.64
N ASP A 128 5.21 4.42 2.37
CA ASP A 128 4.85 5.62 3.11
C ASP A 128 3.38 5.97 2.89
N VAL A 129 2.70 6.38 3.96
CA VAL A 129 1.27 6.67 3.94
C VAL A 129 1.01 8.05 4.51
N LEU A 130 0.28 8.87 3.77
CA LEU A 130 -0.33 10.09 4.30
C LEU A 130 -1.65 9.70 4.97
N LEU A 131 -1.67 9.78 6.30
CA LEU A 131 -2.83 9.35 7.08
C LEU A 131 -3.92 10.42 7.03
N ASN A 132 -4.99 10.11 6.35
CA ASN A 132 -6.23 10.86 6.41
C ASN A 132 -7.10 10.28 7.53
N TYR A 133 -7.51 11.11 8.50
CA TYR A 133 -8.39 10.68 9.55
C TYR A 133 -9.50 11.70 9.84
N SER A 134 -10.61 11.20 10.28
CA SER A 134 -11.69 12.02 10.80
C SER A 134 -12.19 11.47 12.13
N VAL A 135 -12.74 12.37 12.94
CA VAL A 135 -13.30 12.04 14.23
C VAL A 135 -14.68 12.67 14.36
N ARG A 136 -15.64 11.93 14.88
CA ARG A 136 -16.97 12.42 15.20
C ARG A 136 -17.43 11.86 16.54
N ALA A 137 -18.38 12.54 17.15
CA ALA A 137 -19.04 12.07 18.34
C ALA A 137 -20.48 12.57 18.34
N ASP A 138 -21.41 11.67 18.57
CA ASP A 138 -22.80 11.99 18.84
C ASP A 138 -23.03 12.16 20.34
N SER A 139 -24.13 12.81 20.72
CA SER A 139 -24.40 13.21 22.11
C SER A 139 -24.56 12.03 23.08
N GLY A 140 -24.88 10.83 22.58
CA GLY A 140 -25.05 9.59 23.33
C GLY A 140 -23.82 8.69 23.39
N ASP A 141 -22.78 8.97 22.61
CA ASP A 141 -21.66 8.08 22.41
C ASP A 141 -20.79 7.92 23.66
N ILE A 142 -20.38 6.68 23.93
CA ILE A 142 -19.44 6.32 24.98
C ILE A 142 -18.01 6.71 24.61
N ALA A 143 -17.67 6.64 23.31
CA ALA A 143 -16.38 7.00 22.74
C ALA A 143 -16.56 7.84 21.47
N PHE A 144 -15.49 8.44 20.99
CA PHE A 144 -15.47 9.01 19.65
C PHE A 144 -15.44 7.90 18.60
N THR A 145 -16.04 8.17 17.43
CA THR A 145 -15.87 7.34 16.24
C THR A 145 -14.72 7.90 15.41
N TYR A 146 -13.70 7.08 15.16
CA TYR A 146 -12.54 7.42 14.35
C TYR A 146 -12.61 6.70 13.01
N GLN A 147 -12.37 7.42 11.93
CA GLN A 147 -12.15 6.86 10.63
C GLN A 147 -10.68 7.08 10.25
N LEU A 148 -9.91 6.00 10.12
CA LEU A 148 -8.49 6.02 9.80
C LEU A 148 -8.30 5.52 8.37
N ASN A 149 -7.92 6.42 7.44
CA ASN A 149 -7.73 6.11 6.03
C ASN A 149 -8.89 5.34 5.39
N ASP A 150 -8.56 4.47 4.46
CA ASP A 150 -9.50 3.56 3.81
C ASP A 150 -8.96 2.12 3.80
N THR A 151 -9.81 1.18 3.41
CA THR A 151 -9.50 -0.25 3.38
C THR A 151 -8.48 -0.65 2.30
N ARG A 152 -8.04 0.28 1.46
CA ARG A 152 -7.09 0.02 0.37
C ARG A 152 -5.63 0.03 0.81
N ILE A 153 -5.35 0.45 2.06
CA ILE A 153 -3.99 0.45 2.60
C ILE A 153 -3.81 -0.84 3.41
N PRO A 154 -3.14 -1.84 2.84
CA PRO A 154 -2.93 -3.11 3.54
C PRO A 154 -1.89 -2.95 4.63
N MET A 155 -2.10 -3.65 5.74
CA MET A 155 -1.14 -3.77 6.82
C MET A 155 -0.59 -5.19 6.89
N HIS A 156 0.70 -5.31 7.18
CA HIS A 156 1.35 -6.62 7.29
C HIS A 156 0.85 -7.42 8.50
N ASN A 157 0.58 -6.75 9.61
CA ASN A 157 0.08 -7.37 10.84
C ASN A 157 -0.74 -6.37 11.65
N ALA A 158 -1.22 -6.79 12.82
CA ALA A 158 -1.90 -5.95 13.78
C ALA A 158 -0.99 -4.84 14.33
N CYS A 159 -1.60 -3.74 14.75
CA CYS A 159 -0.97 -2.64 15.46
C CYS A 159 -1.69 -2.39 16.77
N ASP A 160 -1.06 -1.65 17.67
CA ASP A 160 -1.65 -1.29 18.96
C ASP A 160 -2.57 -0.08 18.80
N LEU A 161 -3.84 -0.28 19.13
CA LEU A 161 -4.86 0.75 19.11
C LEU A 161 -5.50 0.88 20.48
N ARG A 162 -5.53 2.10 21.02
CA ARG A 162 -6.22 2.45 22.25
C ARG A 162 -7.24 3.54 21.99
N ILE A 163 -8.47 3.31 22.43
CA ILE A 163 -9.55 4.27 22.34
C ILE A 163 -10.04 4.62 23.75
N GLY A 164 -9.94 5.88 24.10
CA GLY A 164 -10.40 6.40 25.39
C GLY A 164 -11.93 6.54 25.42
N LEU A 165 -12.52 6.19 26.55
CA LEU A 165 -13.95 6.40 26.76
C LEU A 165 -14.24 7.85 27.17
N ARG A 166 -15.28 8.44 26.61
CA ARG A 166 -15.82 9.77 26.99
C ARG A 166 -16.65 9.74 28.27
N ARG A 167 -17.29 8.60 28.53
CA ARG A 167 -18.15 8.39 29.68
C ARG A 167 -17.81 7.03 30.30
N ARG A 168 -17.92 6.92 31.60
CA ARG A 168 -17.86 5.61 32.25
C ARG A 168 -19.09 4.81 31.83
N PRO A 169 -18.92 3.56 31.38
CA PRO A 169 -20.05 2.67 31.21
C PRO A 169 -20.74 2.51 32.57
N ILE A 170 -22.07 2.69 32.59
CA ILE A 170 -22.87 2.61 33.81
C ILE A 170 -23.04 1.14 34.25
N GLU A 171 -22.81 0.22 33.33
CA GLU A 171 -22.99 -1.22 33.51
C GLU A 171 -21.75 -2.02 33.09
N ASP A 172 -21.81 -3.30 33.31
CA ASP A 172 -20.79 -4.34 33.10
C ASP A 172 -19.88 -4.08 31.90
N VAL A 173 -18.61 -3.75 32.17
CA VAL A 173 -17.56 -3.49 31.15
C VAL A 173 -17.30 -4.69 30.24
N THR A 174 -17.74 -5.89 30.58
CA THR A 174 -17.57 -7.10 29.75
C THR A 174 -18.47 -7.11 28.51
N LYS A 175 -19.41 -6.19 28.40
CA LYS A 175 -20.34 -6.05 27.26
C LYS A 175 -19.80 -5.15 26.13
N TYR A 176 -18.65 -4.54 26.31
CA TYR A 176 -18.05 -3.63 25.31
C TYR A 176 -16.83 -4.32 24.70
N TYR A 177 -16.96 -4.73 23.45
CA TYR A 177 -15.93 -5.29 22.59
C TYR A 177 -15.68 -4.40 21.38
#